data_234968ca0498f31616c252e333c10fcf
#
_entry.id   234968ca0498f31616c252e333c10fcf
#
_cell.length_a   1.000
_cell.length_b   1.000
_cell.length_c   1.000
_cell.angle_alpha   90.00
_cell.angle_beta   90.00
_cell.angle_gamma   90.00
#
_symmetry.space_group_name_H-M   'P 1'
#
loop_
_entity.id
_entity.type
_entity.pdbx_description
1 polymer ?
#
loop_
_entity_poly.entity_id
_entity_poly.type
_entity_poly.pdbx_seq_one_letter_code
_entity_poly.pdbx_strand_id
1 'polypeptide(L)'
;MDIKYLGHSAFEITTKGKKILIDPFLVASPDYKAENIYDIFVTHAHGDHLGSAIEISKKTSAPITAVYELAGYCAKKGARTIDMGLGAWRDYSWGKVLY
;
A
#
# COMPACT_ATOMS: atom_id res chain seq x y z
N MET A 1 12.54 -7.26 -11.15
CA MET A 1 11.28 -6.67 -10.64
C MET A 1 10.11 -7.29 -11.38
N ASP A 2 9.13 -7.76 -10.63
CA ASP A 2 7.91 -8.32 -11.20
C ASP A 2 6.73 -7.43 -10.82
N ILE A 3 5.86 -7.15 -11.79
CA ILE A 3 4.68 -6.32 -11.57
C ILE A 3 3.46 -7.16 -11.93
N LYS A 4 2.54 -7.29 -10.97
CA LYS A 4 1.30 -8.03 -11.16
C LYS A 4 0.13 -7.05 -11.03
N TYR A 5 -0.68 -6.96 -12.09
CA TYR A 5 -1.88 -6.15 -12.09
C TYR A 5 -3.02 -6.91 -11.42
N LEU A 6 -3.64 -6.30 -10.41
CA LEU A 6 -4.70 -6.94 -9.62
C LEU A 6 -6.08 -6.40 -9.95
N GLY A 7 -6.19 -5.51 -10.92
CA GLY A 7 -7.45 -4.90 -11.33
C GLY A 7 -7.58 -3.47 -10.83
N HIS A 8 -8.37 -2.66 -11.53
CA HIS A 8 -8.57 -1.24 -11.27
C HIS A 8 -7.22 -0.52 -11.20
N SER A 9 -6.82 0.00 -10.05
CA SER A 9 -5.51 0.64 -9.88
C SER A 9 -4.60 -0.15 -8.93
N ALA A 10 -4.94 -1.40 -8.66
CA ALA A 10 -4.21 -2.23 -7.71
C ALA A 10 -3.06 -2.98 -8.39
N PHE A 11 -1.88 -2.87 -7.80
CA PHE A 11 -0.68 -3.54 -8.28
C PHE A 11 0.08 -4.20 -7.14
N GLU A 12 0.65 -5.37 -7.43
CA GLU A 12 1.65 -5.99 -6.57
C GLU A 12 3.00 -5.89 -7.28
N ILE A 13 3.98 -5.34 -6.61
CA ILE A 13 5.34 -5.22 -7.13
C ILE A 13 6.25 -6.07 -6.25
N THR A 14 7.03 -6.96 -6.87
CA THR A 14 8.05 -7.73 -6.16
C THR A 14 9.42 -7.27 -6.63
N THR A 15 10.23 -6.79 -5.71
CA THR A 15 11.57 -6.33 -6.01
C THR A 15 12.48 -6.59 -4.81
N LYS A 16 13.71 -7.04 -5.05
CA LYS A 16 14.70 -7.35 -4.00
C LYS A 16 14.11 -8.27 -2.92
N GLY A 17 13.29 -9.23 -3.32
CA GLY A 17 12.66 -10.19 -2.40
C GLY A 17 11.54 -9.60 -1.56
N LYS A 18 11.11 -8.37 -1.81
CA LYS A 18 10.05 -7.69 -1.05
C LYS A 18 8.84 -7.46 -1.91
N LYS A 19 7.67 -7.68 -1.32
CA LYS A 19 6.39 -7.55 -1.99
C LYS A 19 5.70 -6.27 -1.53
N ILE A 20 5.29 -5.44 -2.49
CA ILE A 20 4.75 -4.12 -2.27
C ILE A 20 3.39 -4.04 -2.93
N LEU A 21 2.40 -3.48 -2.22
CA LEU A 21 1.07 -3.25 -2.77
C LEU A 21 0.82 -1.78 -3.00
N ILE A 22 0.14 -1.46 -4.09
CA ILE A 22 -0.32 -0.11 -4.42
C ILE A 22 -1.83 -0.16 -4.60
N ASP A 23 -2.55 0.73 -3.92
CA ASP A 23 -4.00 0.91 -4.01
C ASP A 23 -4.77 -0.42 -4.02
N PRO A 24 -4.68 -1.22 -2.94
CA PRO A 24 -5.16 -2.60 -2.95
C PRO A 24 -6.68 -2.73 -2.87
N PHE A 25 -7.37 -2.25 -3.90
CA PHE A 25 -8.78 -2.51 -4.12
C PHE A 25 -8.90 -3.81 -4.92
N LEU A 26 -9.27 -4.88 -4.24
CA LEU A 26 -9.09 -6.24 -4.74
C LEU A 26 -10.37 -6.89 -5.28
N VAL A 27 -11.38 -6.09 -5.62
CA VAL A 27 -12.66 -6.62 -6.12
C VAL A 27 -12.49 -7.43 -7.40
N ALA A 28 -11.56 -7.03 -8.28
CA ALA A 28 -11.28 -7.75 -9.53
C ALA A 28 -10.36 -8.95 -9.34
N SER A 29 -9.84 -9.16 -8.14
CA SER A 29 -8.95 -10.29 -7.84
C SER A 29 -9.38 -10.95 -6.52
N PRO A 30 -10.59 -11.55 -6.48
CA PRO A 30 -11.14 -12.07 -5.22
C PRO A 30 -10.34 -13.22 -4.61
N ASP A 31 -9.56 -13.92 -5.41
CA ASP A 31 -8.73 -15.02 -4.93
C ASP A 31 -7.32 -14.60 -4.53
N TYR A 32 -6.99 -13.32 -4.67
CA TYR A 32 -5.68 -12.82 -4.28
C TYR A 32 -5.53 -12.88 -2.76
N LYS A 33 -4.41 -13.41 -2.31
CA LYS A 33 -4.07 -13.48 -0.89
C LYS A 33 -2.91 -12.54 -0.61
N ALA A 34 -3.17 -11.53 0.21
CA ALA A 34 -2.14 -10.59 0.63
C ALA A 34 -1.32 -11.19 1.77
N GLU A 35 -0.23 -11.85 1.43
CA GLU A 35 0.67 -12.50 2.38
C GLU A 35 2.09 -11.96 2.17
N ASN A 36 2.85 -11.85 3.25
CA ASN A 36 4.24 -11.41 3.22
C ASN A 36 4.42 -10.04 2.58
N ILE A 37 3.47 -9.14 2.81
CA ILE A 37 3.53 -7.78 2.29
C ILE A 37 4.52 -6.97 3.13
N TYR A 38 5.41 -6.25 2.47
CA TYR A 38 6.45 -5.46 3.12
C TYR A 38 6.05 -3.99 3.26
N ASP A 39 5.46 -3.41 2.21
CA ASP A 39 4.99 -2.02 2.20
C ASP A 39 3.68 -1.92 1.43
N ILE A 40 2.84 -0.95 1.81
CA ILE A 40 1.58 -0.64 1.14
C ILE A 40 1.57 0.85 0.84
N PHE A 41 1.25 1.22 -0.40
CA PHE A 41 1.11 2.61 -0.82
C PHE A 41 -0.32 2.88 -1.23
N VAL A 42 -0.91 3.96 -0.71
CA VAL A 42 -2.25 4.39 -1.09
C VAL A 42 -2.17 5.80 -1.63
N THR A 43 -2.62 5.99 -2.86
CA THR A 43 -2.51 7.28 -3.55
C THR A 43 -3.46 8.32 -3.00
N HIS A 44 -4.68 7.92 -2.67
CA HIS A 44 -5.69 8.82 -2.09
C HIS A 44 -6.80 8.02 -1.40
N ALA A 45 -7.72 8.73 -0.74
CA ALA A 45 -8.67 8.13 0.21
C ALA A 45 -9.92 7.49 -0.42
N HIS A 46 -10.12 7.58 -1.74
CA HIS A 46 -11.28 6.95 -2.36
C HIS A 46 -11.30 5.45 -2.07
N GLY A 47 -12.49 4.90 -1.83
CA GLY A 47 -12.63 3.50 -1.43
C GLY A 47 -12.06 2.50 -2.43
N ASP A 48 -12.14 2.83 -3.74
CA ASP A 48 -11.59 1.99 -4.81
C ASP A 48 -10.06 2.09 -4.96
N HIS A 49 -9.40 2.82 -4.07
CA HIS A 49 -7.94 2.90 -3.97
C HIS A 49 -7.46 2.47 -2.57
N LEU A 50 -8.06 3.00 -1.51
CA LEU A 50 -7.78 2.56 -0.14
C LEU A 50 -8.07 1.05 0.02
N GLY A 51 -9.20 0.62 -0.49
CA GLY A 51 -9.54 -0.80 -0.56
C GLY A 51 -9.33 -1.53 0.75
N SER A 52 -8.56 -2.61 0.69
CA SER A 52 -8.26 -3.47 1.83
C SER A 52 -6.93 -3.12 2.52
N ALA A 53 -6.38 -1.93 2.27
CA ALA A 53 -5.06 -1.56 2.80
C ALA A 53 -4.97 -1.69 4.33
N ILE A 54 -5.99 -1.19 5.04
CA ILE A 54 -5.99 -1.21 6.51
C ILE A 54 -6.00 -2.65 7.03
N GLU A 55 -6.86 -3.50 6.47
CA GLU A 55 -6.93 -4.91 6.87
C GLU A 55 -5.63 -5.63 6.60
N ILE A 56 -5.04 -5.39 5.43
CA ILE A 56 -3.77 -6.02 5.04
C ILE A 56 -2.65 -5.55 5.95
N SER A 57 -2.59 -4.26 6.26
CA SER A 57 -1.59 -3.71 7.19
C SER A 57 -1.69 -4.37 8.57
N LYS A 58 -2.90 -4.49 9.10
CA LYS A 58 -3.11 -5.12 10.41
C LYS A 58 -2.71 -6.59 10.41
N LYS A 59 -2.95 -7.28 9.32
CA LYS A 59 -2.64 -8.71 9.18
C LYS A 59 -1.14 -8.96 8.98
N THR A 60 -0.48 -8.14 8.17
CA THR A 60 0.91 -8.38 7.75
C THR A 60 1.92 -7.53 8.49
N SER A 61 1.48 -6.52 9.23
CA SER A 61 2.30 -5.48 9.86
C SER A 61 3.01 -4.56 8.87
N ALA A 62 2.66 -4.64 7.58
CA ALA A 62 3.21 -3.73 6.58
C ALA A 62 2.68 -2.31 6.82
N PRO A 63 3.54 -1.28 6.83
CA PRO A 63 3.06 0.08 6.99
C PRO A 63 2.35 0.57 5.73
N ILE A 64 1.36 1.44 5.92
CA ILE A 64 0.71 2.16 4.84
C ILE A 64 1.38 3.51 4.70
N THR A 65 1.94 3.79 3.53
CA THR A 65 2.43 5.12 3.18
C THR A 65 1.32 5.88 2.45
N ALA A 66 1.00 7.07 2.92
CA ALA A 66 -0.06 7.90 2.35
C ALA A 66 0.17 9.36 2.76
N VAL A 67 -0.57 10.29 2.15
CA VAL A 67 -0.54 11.69 2.59
C VAL A 67 -1.02 11.80 4.04
N TYR A 68 -0.62 12.88 4.71
CA TYR A 68 -0.76 13.03 6.16
C TYR A 68 -2.18 12.70 6.68
N GLU A 69 -3.21 13.28 6.06
CA GLU A 69 -4.59 13.10 6.53
C GLU A 69 -5.06 11.65 6.40
N LEU A 70 -4.71 11.01 5.29
CA LEU A 70 -5.07 9.61 5.07
C LEU A 70 -4.28 8.68 5.99
N ALA A 71 -2.99 8.95 6.16
CA ALA A 71 -2.16 8.18 7.10
C ALA A 71 -2.75 8.26 8.52
N GLY A 72 -3.17 9.46 8.94
CA GLY A 72 -3.82 9.65 10.24
C GLY A 72 -5.10 8.84 10.39
N TYR A 73 -5.93 8.80 9.35
CA TYR A 73 -7.14 7.99 9.34
C TYR A 73 -6.81 6.50 9.50
N CYS A 74 -5.84 6.01 8.72
CA CYS A 74 -5.43 4.61 8.80
C CYS A 74 -4.86 4.25 10.17
N ALA A 75 -4.07 5.16 10.76
CA ALA A 75 -3.50 4.94 12.09
C ALA A 75 -4.59 4.81 13.16
N LYS A 76 -5.64 5.62 13.07
CA LYS A 76 -6.77 5.53 14.00
C LYS A 76 -7.51 4.19 13.87
N LYS A 77 -7.43 3.54 12.72
CA LYS A 77 -8.02 2.22 12.49
C LYS A 77 -7.08 1.07 12.88
N GLY A 78 -5.89 1.37 13.40
CA GLY A 78 -4.95 0.37 13.91
C GLY A 78 -3.85 -0.03 12.97
N ALA A 79 -3.70 0.62 11.82
CA ALA A 79 -2.62 0.33 10.88
C ALA A 79 -1.31 1.03 11.30
N ARG A 80 -0.17 0.45 10.92
CA ARG A 80 1.10 1.17 10.94
C ARG A 80 1.12 2.12 9.75
N THR A 81 1.64 3.32 9.93
CA THR A 81 1.60 4.32 8.86
C THR A 81 2.90 5.09 8.73
N ILE A 82 3.15 5.55 7.51
CA ILE A 82 4.20 6.50 7.16
C ILE A 82 3.51 7.63 6.41
N ASP A 83 3.57 8.85 6.92
CA ASP A 83 2.99 9.99 6.19
C ASP A 83 4.01 10.57 5.21
N MET A 84 3.53 10.95 4.02
CA MET A 84 4.37 11.53 2.98
C MET A 84 3.59 12.62 2.24
N GLY A 85 4.17 13.82 2.18
CA GLY A 85 3.56 14.94 1.47
C GLY A 85 3.63 14.79 -0.05
N LEU A 86 2.71 15.41 -0.77
CA LEU A 86 2.77 15.48 -2.22
C LEU A 86 4.05 16.20 -2.64
N GLY A 87 4.75 15.66 -3.64
CA GLY A 87 6.04 16.17 -4.08
C GLY A 87 7.21 15.74 -3.22
N ALA A 88 6.96 15.13 -2.08
CA ALA A 88 8.02 14.57 -1.24
C ALA A 88 8.44 13.21 -1.76
N TRP A 89 9.64 12.79 -1.37
CA TRP A 89 10.13 11.46 -1.71
C TRP A 89 10.85 10.86 -0.50
N ARG A 90 10.98 9.53 -0.53
CA ARG A 90 11.57 8.77 0.57
C ARG A 90 12.32 7.57 0.02
N ASP A 91 13.45 7.25 0.65
CA ASP A 91 14.19 6.02 0.38
C ASP A 91 13.62 4.87 1.20
N TYR A 92 13.38 3.74 0.53
CA TYR A 92 13.03 2.47 1.15
C TYR A 92 14.15 1.48 0.88
N SER A 93 14.21 0.40 1.63
CA SER A 93 15.27 -0.60 1.44
C SER A 93 15.29 -1.21 0.04
N TRP A 94 14.17 -1.16 -0.66
CA TRP A 94 13.99 -1.74 -1.99
C TRP A 94 13.97 -0.71 -3.12
N GLY A 95 13.98 0.58 -2.81
CA GLY A 95 13.92 1.62 -3.85
C GLY A 95 13.53 2.98 -3.29
N LYS A 96 13.17 3.89 -4.19
CA LYS A 96 12.80 5.26 -3.86
C LYS A 96 11.39 5.52 -4.34
N VAL A 97 10.58 6.21 -3.54
CA VAL A 97 9.21 6.55 -3.86
C VAL A 97 9.02 8.06 -3.82
N LEU A 98 8.39 8.59 -4.85
CA LEU A 98 7.97 9.99 -4.95
C LEU A 98 6.44 10.03 -5.01
N TYR A 99 5.84 10.85 -4.18
CA TYR A 99 4.38 11.06 -4.18
C TYR A 99 3.97 12.25 -5.06
#